data_4ac8d3db63f46941ec59d950c50b8da8
#
_entry.id   4ac8d3db63f46941ec59d950c50b8da8
#
_cell.length_a   1.000
_cell.length_b   1.000
_cell.length_c   1.000
_cell.angle_alpha   90.00
_cell.angle_beta   90.00
_cell.angle_gamma   90.00
#
_symmetry.space_group_name_H-M   'P 1'
#
loop_
_entity.id
_entity.type
_entity.pdbx_description
1 polymer ?
#
loop_
_entity_poly.entity_id
_entity_poly.type
_entity_poly.pdbx_seq_one_letter_code
_entity_poly.pdbx_strand_id
1 'polypeptide(L)'
;MTEKVRGLVVSVHEVSDDMRYFHIITFEKGNISVGFRGSMKFRGQFRNAVMPLSYSEFVLHTSDGLKYWLNEATLVMSFFGLSSDYDRYLLGSYILNVASYMTVENQADPDLLSLTLNALWLLTNNKDRDMRLIKAAFELRAAAIGGFMPDMSGCRDCGTECQGDCFLSLSDGCLLCVECTKRRRLAEPDGGEFRDMLLPVAAPVLFALKYVCYSEPKKVFAFTLDEEYVGQFARLGEMYLERQLDYHFPTLDMLDLPAPDKEKDAK
;
A
#
# COMPACT_ATOMS: atom_id res chain seq x y z
N MET A 1 29.49 13.83 -9.09
CA MET A 1 28.57 13.73 -10.24
C MET A 1 27.24 14.34 -9.81
N THR A 2 26.59 15.08 -10.71
CA THR A 2 25.28 15.68 -10.41
C THR A 2 24.23 15.01 -11.28
N GLU A 3 23.10 14.63 -10.69
CA GLU A 3 22.00 13.95 -11.39
C GLU A 3 20.66 14.54 -10.97
N LYS A 4 19.68 14.40 -11.86
CA LYS A 4 18.29 14.78 -11.60
C LYS A 4 17.45 13.52 -11.44
N VAL A 5 16.66 13.45 -10.37
CA VAL A 5 15.72 12.37 -10.10
C VAL A 5 14.37 12.94 -9.67
N ARG A 6 13.30 12.20 -9.94
CA ARG A 6 11.97 12.51 -9.41
C ARG A 6 11.59 11.49 -8.36
N GLY A 7 11.07 11.97 -7.23
CA GLY A 7 10.72 11.09 -6.14
C GLY A 7 9.66 11.66 -5.20
N LEU A 8 9.06 10.76 -4.46
CA LEU A 8 8.10 11.04 -3.40
C LEU A 8 8.82 11.08 -2.06
N VAL A 9 8.71 12.17 -1.33
CA VAL A 9 9.28 12.31 0.02
C VAL A 9 8.47 11.49 1.00
N VAL A 10 9.12 10.53 1.65
CA VAL A 10 8.50 9.65 2.65
C VAL A 10 8.66 10.22 4.05
N SER A 11 9.89 10.59 4.40
CA SER A 11 10.19 11.10 5.74
C SER A 11 11.34 12.09 5.73
N VAL A 12 11.40 12.90 6.79
CA VAL A 12 12.44 13.88 7.05
C VAL A 12 12.95 13.69 8.46
N HIS A 13 14.24 13.52 8.61
CA HIS A 13 14.89 13.36 9.91
C HIS A 13 15.88 14.51 10.15
N GLU A 14 15.71 15.24 11.24
CA GLU A 14 16.64 16.28 11.68
C GLU A 14 17.69 15.64 12.58
N VAL A 15 18.96 15.77 12.20
CA VAL A 15 20.09 15.26 12.98
C VAL A 15 20.72 16.38 13.81
N SER A 16 20.76 17.59 13.26
CA SER A 16 21.19 18.81 13.94
C SER A 16 20.54 20.03 13.26
N ASP A 17 20.75 21.22 13.82
CA ASP A 17 20.24 22.48 13.26
C ASP A 17 20.61 22.68 11.79
N ASP A 18 21.77 22.16 11.38
CA ASP A 18 22.33 22.31 10.04
C ASP A 18 22.33 21.03 9.20
N MET A 19 21.80 19.91 9.72
CA MET A 19 21.88 18.61 9.05
C MET A 19 20.56 17.89 9.07
N ARG A 20 20.05 17.52 7.88
CA ARG A 20 18.84 16.73 7.67
C ARG A 20 19.06 15.61 6.68
N TYR A 21 18.26 14.56 6.83
CA TYR A 21 18.13 13.49 5.85
C TYR A 21 16.67 13.35 5.42
N PHE A 22 16.50 13.21 4.11
CA PHE A 22 15.22 12.93 3.46
C PHE A 22 15.24 11.51 2.93
N HIS A 23 14.22 10.73 3.22
CA HIS A 23 13.99 9.47 2.53
C HIS A 23 13.02 9.73 1.40
N ILE A 24 13.44 9.38 0.18
CA ILE A 24 12.64 9.58 -1.03
C ILE A 24 12.57 8.29 -1.83
N ILE A 25 11.40 7.95 -2.34
CA ILE A 25 11.19 6.84 -3.28
C ILE A 25 11.22 7.42 -4.69
N THR A 26 12.13 6.93 -5.52
CA THR A 26 12.35 7.40 -6.89
C THR A 26 12.02 6.33 -7.93
N PHE A 27 11.73 6.75 -9.18
CA PHE A 27 11.49 5.80 -10.27
C PHE A 27 12.74 5.04 -10.70
N GLU A 28 13.91 5.68 -10.56
CA GLU A 28 15.17 5.17 -11.13
C GLU A 28 16.00 4.38 -10.11
N LYS A 29 15.85 4.70 -8.81
CA LYS A 29 16.76 4.21 -7.77
C LYS A 29 16.06 3.59 -6.57
N GLY A 30 14.72 3.50 -6.59
CA GLY A 30 13.95 3.05 -5.42
C GLY A 30 14.08 4.00 -4.22
N ASN A 31 14.16 3.45 -3.02
CA ASN A 31 14.30 4.23 -1.79
C ASN A 31 15.76 4.68 -1.62
N ILE A 32 15.97 5.98 -1.52
CA ILE A 32 17.30 6.56 -1.26
C ILE A 32 17.25 7.56 -0.11
N SER A 33 18.36 7.63 0.63
CA SER A 33 18.58 8.63 1.67
C SER A 33 19.39 9.78 1.13
N VAL A 34 18.87 11.00 1.26
CA VAL A 34 19.48 12.22 0.73
C VAL A 34 19.81 13.17 1.86
N GLY A 35 21.09 13.46 2.07
CA GLY A 35 21.55 14.43 3.04
C GLY A 35 21.40 15.87 2.55
N PHE A 36 21.12 16.77 3.47
CA PHE A 36 21.16 18.21 3.24
C PHE A 36 21.94 18.89 4.34
N ARG A 37 22.89 19.75 3.95
CA ARG A 37 23.64 20.63 4.85
C ARG A 37 23.32 22.08 4.55
N GLY A 38 22.93 22.81 5.58
CA GLY A 38 22.68 24.24 5.48
C GLY A 38 21.85 24.74 6.63
N SER A 39 22.22 25.91 7.18
CA SER A 39 21.34 26.63 8.10
C SER A 39 20.06 26.95 7.36
N MET A 40 18.94 26.60 7.97
CA MET A 40 17.61 26.65 7.43
C MET A 40 17.19 27.96 6.78
N LYS A 41 17.66 28.20 5.62
CA LYS A 41 16.93 29.03 4.66
C LYS A 41 15.88 28.18 3.91
N PHE A 42 15.25 27.24 4.60
CA PHE A 42 14.03 26.54 4.18
C PHE A 42 12.90 27.56 4.08
N ARG A 43 12.96 28.43 3.10
CA ARG A 43 11.92 29.44 2.85
C ARG A 43 11.24 29.14 1.54
N GLY A 44 9.92 29.25 1.54
CA GLY A 44 9.10 29.19 0.33
C GLY A 44 9.06 27.82 -0.34
N GLN A 45 9.23 27.79 -1.65
CA GLN A 45 9.01 26.59 -2.50
C GLN A 45 9.92 25.42 -2.17
N PHE A 46 11.17 25.67 -1.74
CA PHE A 46 12.12 24.62 -1.36
C PHE A 46 11.60 23.79 -0.17
N ARG A 47 11.08 24.46 0.88
CA ARG A 47 10.52 23.76 2.04
C ARG A 47 9.42 22.80 1.64
N ASN A 48 8.49 23.26 0.78
CA ASN A 48 7.36 22.44 0.35
C ASN A 48 7.81 21.26 -0.51
N ALA A 49 8.89 21.40 -1.27
CA ALA A 49 9.42 20.34 -2.13
C ALA A 49 10.04 19.16 -1.36
N VAL A 50 10.43 19.36 -0.11
CA VAL A 50 11.11 18.35 0.72
C VAL A 50 10.29 17.86 1.92
N MET A 51 9.02 18.26 2.01
CA MET A 51 8.11 17.77 3.06
C MET A 51 7.56 16.37 2.69
N PRO A 52 7.26 15.52 3.66
CA PRO A 52 6.50 14.29 3.40
C PRO A 52 5.23 14.57 2.59
N LEU A 53 4.81 13.62 1.78
CA LEU A 53 3.68 13.78 0.85
C LEU A 53 3.94 14.79 -0.28
N SER A 54 5.21 15.11 -0.58
CA SER A 54 5.57 15.93 -1.74
C SER A 54 6.26 15.06 -2.79
N TYR A 55 5.79 15.13 -4.03
CA TYR A 55 6.46 14.58 -5.19
C TYR A 55 7.22 15.68 -5.89
N SER A 56 8.54 15.54 -5.99
CA SER A 56 9.44 16.63 -6.39
C SER A 56 10.53 16.15 -7.33
N GLU A 57 11.10 17.09 -8.08
CA GLU A 57 12.33 16.92 -8.83
C GLU A 57 13.50 17.38 -7.97
N PHE A 58 14.49 16.50 -7.80
CA PHE A 58 15.68 16.74 -6.98
C PHE A 58 16.92 16.78 -7.86
N VAL A 59 17.78 17.76 -7.62
CA VAL A 59 19.15 17.81 -8.14
C VAL A 59 20.08 17.31 -7.03
N LEU A 60 20.60 16.11 -7.22
CA LEU A 60 21.44 15.43 -6.25
C LEU A 60 22.92 15.47 -6.67
N HIS A 61 23.80 15.57 -5.69
CA HIS A 61 25.23 15.39 -5.86
C HIS A 61 25.67 14.10 -5.17
N THR A 62 26.48 13.30 -5.85
CA THR A 62 27.12 12.12 -5.27
C THR A 62 28.59 12.06 -5.70
N SER A 63 29.43 11.56 -4.80
CA SER A 63 30.85 11.30 -5.05
C SER A 63 31.13 9.83 -5.39
N ASP A 64 30.37 8.92 -4.81
CA ASP A 64 30.58 7.47 -4.83
C ASP A 64 29.36 6.67 -5.36
N GLY A 65 28.26 7.37 -5.70
CA GLY A 65 27.00 6.74 -6.14
C GLY A 65 26.17 6.11 -5.00
N LEU A 66 26.66 6.19 -3.75
CA LEU A 66 26.00 5.59 -2.59
C LEU A 66 25.42 6.66 -1.65
N LYS A 67 26.08 7.80 -1.54
CA LYS A 67 25.66 8.91 -0.68
C LYS A 67 25.22 10.09 -1.53
N TYR A 68 23.99 10.50 -1.33
CA TYR A 68 23.35 11.59 -2.06
C TYR A 68 23.25 12.83 -1.20
N TRP A 69 23.58 13.98 -1.79
CA TRP A 69 23.45 15.29 -1.17
C TRP A 69 22.53 16.17 -2.00
N LEU A 70 21.58 16.83 -1.34
CA LEU A 70 20.62 17.69 -2.00
C LEU A 70 21.26 19.04 -2.37
N ASN A 71 21.23 19.38 -3.65
CA ASN A 71 21.57 20.71 -4.16
C ASN A 71 20.32 21.58 -4.35
N GLU A 72 19.31 21.03 -5.06
CA GLU A 72 18.07 21.74 -5.38
C GLU A 72 16.88 20.78 -5.29
N ALA A 73 15.72 21.35 -4.95
CA ALA A 73 14.44 20.63 -5.00
C ALA A 73 13.36 21.54 -5.58
N THR A 74 12.61 21.03 -6.53
CA THR A 74 11.48 21.71 -7.16
C THR A 74 10.23 20.86 -6.99
N LEU A 75 9.20 21.44 -6.37
CA LEU A 75 7.91 20.76 -6.17
C LEU A 75 7.22 20.53 -7.51
N VAL A 76 6.83 19.28 -7.79
CA VAL A 76 6.03 18.88 -8.96
C VAL A 76 4.57 18.76 -8.54
N MET A 77 4.30 18.04 -7.44
CA MET A 77 2.96 17.82 -6.92
C MET A 77 3.00 17.71 -5.39
N SER A 78 2.03 18.26 -4.72
CA SER A 78 1.87 18.16 -3.28
C SER A 78 0.56 17.46 -2.93
N PHE A 79 0.63 16.50 -2.05
CA PHE A 79 -0.53 15.83 -1.44
C PHE A 79 -0.85 16.42 -0.05
N PHE A 80 -0.27 17.54 0.29
CA PHE A 80 -0.47 18.19 1.58
C PHE A 80 -1.93 18.63 1.83
N GLY A 81 -2.74 18.71 0.78
CA GLY A 81 -4.19 18.90 0.90
C GLY A 81 -4.90 17.84 1.74
N LEU A 82 -4.30 16.66 1.91
CA LEU A 82 -4.79 15.61 2.82
C LEU A 82 -4.83 16.07 4.28
N SER A 83 -3.96 16.99 4.70
CA SER A 83 -3.90 17.49 6.08
C SER A 83 -5.16 18.24 6.54
N SER A 84 -6.07 18.57 5.62
CA SER A 84 -7.38 19.17 5.97
C SER A 84 -8.40 18.14 6.48
N ASP A 85 -8.11 16.85 6.36
CA ASP A 85 -8.95 15.73 6.78
C ASP A 85 -8.06 14.68 7.47
N TYR A 86 -8.33 14.42 8.74
CA TYR A 86 -7.49 13.59 9.59
C TYR A 86 -7.37 12.15 9.08
N ASP A 87 -8.48 11.53 8.72
CA ASP A 87 -8.50 10.13 8.27
C ASP A 87 -7.80 9.98 6.91
N ARG A 88 -8.01 10.94 6.00
CA ARG A 88 -7.29 10.96 4.71
C ARG A 88 -5.79 11.17 4.88
N TYR A 89 -5.40 12.01 5.83
CA TYR A 89 -3.99 12.21 6.14
C TYR A 89 -3.35 10.96 6.72
N LEU A 90 -4.03 10.30 7.65
CA LEU A 90 -3.57 9.03 8.22
C LEU A 90 -3.47 7.94 7.15
N LEU A 91 -4.48 7.80 6.30
CA LEU A 91 -4.44 6.83 5.21
C LEU A 91 -3.32 7.14 4.21
N GLY A 92 -3.10 8.42 3.87
CA GLY A 92 -1.97 8.84 3.03
C GLY A 92 -0.63 8.50 3.67
N SER A 93 -0.50 8.70 4.99
CA SER A 93 0.70 8.34 5.75
C SER A 93 0.91 6.83 5.81
N TYR A 94 -0.15 6.05 5.98
CA TYR A 94 -0.12 4.60 5.92
C TYR A 94 0.37 4.10 4.54
N ILE A 95 -0.20 4.63 3.46
CA ILE A 95 0.24 4.30 2.08
C ILE A 95 1.72 4.59 1.88
N LEU A 96 2.22 5.72 2.39
CA LEU A 96 3.66 6.03 2.36
C LEU A 96 4.49 5.02 3.14
N ASN A 97 4.03 4.61 4.33
CA ASN A 97 4.74 3.65 5.17
C ASN A 97 4.83 2.29 4.48
N VAL A 98 3.74 1.80 3.90
CA VAL A 98 3.73 0.55 3.12
C VAL A 98 4.69 0.66 1.93
N ALA A 99 4.59 1.72 1.13
CA ALA A 99 5.47 1.92 -0.02
C ALA A 99 6.96 1.97 0.39
N SER A 100 7.27 2.67 1.48
CA SER A 100 8.63 2.74 2.01
C SER A 100 9.16 1.39 2.51
N TYR A 101 8.31 0.63 3.18
CA TYR A 101 8.67 -0.69 3.71
C TYR A 101 8.94 -1.70 2.59
N MET A 102 8.12 -1.67 1.54
CA MET A 102 8.24 -2.60 0.41
C MET A 102 9.35 -2.23 -0.59
N THR A 103 9.77 -0.97 -0.63
CA THR A 103 10.80 -0.52 -1.58
C THR A 103 12.20 -0.78 -1.02
N VAL A 104 13.00 -1.55 -1.77
CA VAL A 104 14.40 -1.85 -1.41
C VAL A 104 15.29 -0.65 -1.71
N GLU A 105 16.29 -0.43 -0.85
CA GLU A 105 17.27 0.64 -1.02
C GLU A 105 18.08 0.45 -2.32
N ASN A 106 18.18 1.52 -3.11
CA ASN A 106 18.86 1.54 -4.41
C ASN A 106 18.33 0.54 -5.45
N GLN A 107 17.11 0.04 -5.28
CA GLN A 107 16.44 -0.83 -6.24
C GLN A 107 15.14 -0.18 -6.72
N ALA A 108 15.06 0.13 -8.01
CA ALA A 108 13.89 0.77 -8.60
C ALA A 108 12.65 -0.15 -8.57
N ASP A 109 11.52 0.41 -8.18
CA ASP A 109 10.19 -0.21 -8.30
C ASP A 109 9.20 0.85 -8.84
N PRO A 110 9.18 1.06 -10.16
CA PRO A 110 8.34 2.07 -10.78
C PRO A 110 6.84 1.76 -10.66
N ASP A 111 6.46 0.49 -10.57
CA ASP A 111 5.06 0.08 -10.48
C ASP A 111 4.50 0.41 -9.09
N LEU A 112 5.26 0.13 -8.02
CA LEU A 112 4.86 0.46 -6.66
C LEU A 112 4.80 1.99 -6.45
N LEU A 113 5.78 2.74 -6.96
CA LEU A 113 5.74 4.21 -6.88
C LEU A 113 4.55 4.79 -7.66
N SER A 114 4.26 4.27 -8.86
CA SER A 114 3.09 4.70 -9.65
C SER A 114 1.78 4.41 -8.92
N LEU A 115 1.65 3.23 -8.33
CA LEU A 115 0.48 2.85 -7.51
C LEU A 115 0.30 3.81 -6.33
N THR A 116 1.39 4.09 -5.62
CA THR A 116 1.42 5.02 -4.46
C THR A 116 0.96 6.42 -4.86
N LEU A 117 1.53 6.97 -5.93
CA LEU A 117 1.16 8.30 -6.43
C LEU A 117 -0.31 8.36 -6.86
N ASN A 118 -0.83 7.32 -7.52
CA ASN A 118 -2.24 7.24 -7.92
C ASN A 118 -3.18 7.17 -6.71
N ALA A 119 -2.84 6.39 -5.69
CA ALA A 119 -3.63 6.32 -4.46
C ALA A 119 -3.67 7.66 -3.72
N LEU A 120 -2.52 8.32 -3.55
CA LEU A 120 -2.43 9.64 -2.93
C LEU A 120 -3.18 10.71 -3.74
N TRP A 121 -3.10 10.64 -5.07
CA TRP A 121 -3.85 11.56 -5.94
C TRP A 121 -5.36 11.40 -5.77
N LEU A 122 -5.87 10.17 -5.72
CA LEU A 122 -7.29 9.89 -5.49
C LEU A 122 -7.74 10.39 -4.11
N LEU A 123 -6.97 10.11 -3.07
CA LEU A 123 -7.28 10.59 -1.72
C LEU A 123 -7.35 12.12 -1.65
N THR A 124 -6.50 12.82 -2.43
CA THR A 124 -6.45 14.28 -2.42
C THR A 124 -7.59 14.90 -3.23
N ASN A 125 -7.92 14.32 -4.40
CA ASN A 125 -8.76 15.00 -5.40
C ASN A 125 -10.17 14.41 -5.52
N ASN A 126 -10.42 13.20 -5.01
CA ASN A 126 -11.75 12.57 -5.06
C ASN A 126 -12.26 12.28 -3.66
N LYS A 127 -12.98 13.27 -3.09
CA LYS A 127 -13.49 13.16 -1.73
C LYS A 127 -14.68 12.20 -1.59
N ASP A 128 -15.39 11.92 -2.68
CA ASP A 128 -16.56 11.04 -2.69
C ASP A 128 -16.17 9.55 -2.79
N ARG A 129 -14.90 9.28 -3.12
CA ARG A 129 -14.40 7.91 -3.20
C ARG A 129 -14.22 7.31 -1.81
N ASP A 130 -14.78 6.12 -1.61
CA ASP A 130 -14.63 5.38 -0.36
C ASP A 130 -13.17 5.05 -0.09
N MET A 131 -12.67 5.52 1.06
CA MET A 131 -11.27 5.33 1.49
C MET A 131 -10.94 3.87 1.76
N ARG A 132 -11.91 3.07 2.20
CA ARG A 132 -11.74 1.62 2.44
C ARG A 132 -11.41 0.89 1.15
N LEU A 133 -12.08 1.27 0.03
CA LEU A 133 -11.79 0.70 -1.29
C LEU A 133 -10.43 1.14 -1.82
N ILE A 134 -10.02 2.40 -1.60
CA ILE A 134 -8.69 2.87 -1.99
C ILE A 134 -7.62 2.10 -1.21
N LYS A 135 -7.79 1.97 0.12
CA LYS A 135 -6.89 1.24 1.00
C LYS A 135 -6.71 -0.20 0.54
N ALA A 136 -7.81 -0.96 0.43
CA ALA A 136 -7.77 -2.38 0.08
C ALA A 136 -7.21 -2.62 -1.33
N ALA A 137 -7.58 -1.79 -2.31
CA ALA A 137 -7.03 -1.89 -3.66
C ALA A 137 -5.52 -1.60 -3.69
N PHE A 138 -5.06 -0.63 -2.91
CA PHE A 138 -3.64 -0.34 -2.76
C PHE A 138 -2.90 -1.53 -2.14
N GLU A 139 -3.39 -2.06 -1.02
CA GLU A 139 -2.79 -3.19 -0.29
C GLU A 139 -2.65 -4.44 -1.16
N LEU A 140 -3.74 -4.85 -1.80
CA LEU A 140 -3.75 -6.05 -2.64
C LEU A 140 -2.89 -5.90 -3.89
N ARG A 141 -2.90 -4.71 -4.50
CA ARG A 141 -2.03 -4.45 -5.66
C ARG A 141 -0.57 -4.32 -5.26
N ALA A 142 -0.25 -3.71 -4.14
CA ALA A 142 1.10 -3.65 -3.60
C ALA A 142 1.64 -5.05 -3.31
N ALA A 143 0.84 -5.92 -2.65
CA ALA A 143 1.19 -7.32 -2.45
C ALA A 143 1.48 -8.03 -3.78
N ALA A 144 0.65 -7.82 -4.81
CA ALA A 144 0.84 -8.41 -6.14
C ALA A 144 2.14 -7.92 -6.81
N ILE A 145 2.47 -6.63 -6.72
CA ILE A 145 3.71 -6.05 -7.24
C ILE A 145 4.92 -6.63 -6.49
N GLY A 146 4.82 -6.77 -5.16
CA GLY A 146 5.87 -7.36 -4.32
C GLY A 146 6.08 -8.86 -4.49
N GLY A 147 5.34 -9.51 -5.43
CA GLY A 147 5.46 -10.95 -5.70
C GLY A 147 4.57 -11.85 -4.84
N PHE A 148 3.68 -11.26 -4.03
CA PHE A 148 2.73 -11.96 -3.17
C PHE A 148 1.30 -11.97 -3.76
N MET A 149 1.18 -12.03 -5.10
CA MET A 149 -0.13 -12.10 -5.73
C MET A 149 -0.84 -13.41 -5.36
N PRO A 150 -2.10 -13.37 -4.86
CA PRO A 150 -2.84 -14.59 -4.56
C PRO A 150 -3.02 -15.47 -5.81
N ASP A 151 -2.88 -16.78 -5.66
CA ASP A 151 -3.24 -17.73 -6.72
C ASP A 151 -4.77 -17.86 -6.79
N MET A 152 -5.32 -17.29 -7.85
CA MET A 152 -6.77 -17.25 -8.11
C MET A 152 -7.16 -18.13 -9.31
N SER A 153 -6.31 -19.05 -9.74
CA SER A 153 -6.54 -19.97 -10.86
C SER A 153 -7.66 -20.98 -10.56
N GLY A 154 -7.83 -21.32 -9.28
CA GLY A 154 -8.84 -22.26 -8.82
C GLY A 154 -8.66 -22.68 -7.37
N CYS A 155 -9.48 -23.62 -6.91
CA CYS A 155 -9.31 -24.22 -5.59
C CYS A 155 -8.02 -25.04 -5.55
N ARG A 156 -7.17 -24.79 -4.59
CA ARG A 156 -5.89 -25.48 -4.42
C ARG A 156 -6.02 -26.99 -4.29
N ASP A 157 -7.12 -27.47 -3.69
CA ASP A 157 -7.27 -28.90 -3.39
C ASP A 157 -7.89 -29.70 -4.54
N CYS A 158 -8.88 -29.15 -5.24
CA CYS A 158 -9.62 -29.87 -6.28
C CYS A 158 -9.44 -29.30 -7.69
N GLY A 159 -8.75 -28.15 -7.84
CA GLY A 159 -8.54 -27.48 -9.12
C GLY A 159 -9.79 -26.80 -9.70
N THR A 160 -10.96 -26.90 -9.05
CA THR A 160 -12.19 -26.28 -9.57
C THR A 160 -12.07 -24.77 -9.51
N GLU A 161 -12.46 -24.09 -10.60
CA GLU A 161 -12.50 -22.65 -10.64
C GLU A 161 -13.46 -22.08 -9.59
N CYS A 162 -13.00 -21.14 -8.78
CA CYS A 162 -13.83 -20.42 -7.82
C CYS A 162 -14.52 -19.26 -8.54
N GLN A 163 -15.83 -19.42 -8.81
CA GLN A 163 -16.69 -18.38 -9.42
C GLN A 163 -17.69 -17.78 -8.43
N GLY A 164 -17.90 -18.43 -7.29
CA GLY A 164 -18.80 -18.02 -6.21
C GLY A 164 -18.03 -17.80 -4.91
N ASP A 165 -18.74 -17.92 -3.81
CA ASP A 165 -18.16 -17.83 -2.47
C ASP A 165 -17.05 -18.87 -2.29
N CYS A 166 -15.96 -18.44 -1.67
CA CYS A 166 -14.78 -19.27 -1.44
C CYS A 166 -14.04 -18.78 -0.19
N PHE A 167 -12.86 -19.32 0.04
CA PHE A 167 -11.97 -18.89 1.12
C PHE A 167 -10.58 -18.57 0.55
N LEU A 168 -9.96 -17.52 1.07
CA LEU A 168 -8.56 -17.20 0.82
C LEU A 168 -7.72 -17.67 2.02
N SER A 169 -6.73 -18.53 1.76
CA SER A 169 -5.68 -18.82 2.73
C SER A 169 -4.70 -17.66 2.78
N LEU A 170 -4.61 -17.00 3.93
CA LEU A 170 -3.67 -15.88 4.12
C LEU A 170 -2.22 -16.36 4.11
N SER A 171 -1.94 -17.56 4.61
CA SER A 171 -0.58 -18.11 4.67
C SER A 171 -0.09 -18.59 3.32
N ASP A 172 -0.97 -19.28 2.58
CA ASP A 172 -0.59 -19.95 1.33
C ASP A 172 -0.83 -19.07 0.10
N GLY A 173 -1.58 -17.96 0.26
CA GLY A 173 -1.95 -17.06 -0.84
C GLY A 173 -2.77 -17.75 -1.93
N CYS A 174 -3.67 -18.70 -1.57
CA CYS A 174 -4.44 -19.47 -2.53
C CYS A 174 -5.92 -19.57 -2.15
N LEU A 175 -6.77 -19.88 -3.16
CA LEU A 175 -8.19 -20.06 -2.94
C LEU A 175 -8.54 -21.51 -2.57
N LEU A 176 -9.56 -21.65 -1.75
CA LEU A 176 -10.22 -22.92 -1.42
C LEU A 176 -11.73 -22.80 -1.65
N CYS A 177 -12.32 -23.74 -2.36
CA CYS A 177 -13.78 -23.78 -2.51
C CYS A 177 -14.46 -24.19 -1.20
N VAL A 178 -15.74 -23.88 -1.06
CA VAL A 178 -16.54 -24.17 0.14
C VAL A 178 -16.47 -25.66 0.51
N GLU A 179 -16.57 -26.55 -0.47
CA GLU A 179 -16.57 -27.99 -0.23
C GLU A 179 -15.22 -28.51 0.28
N CYS A 180 -14.12 -28.05 -0.30
CA CYS A 180 -12.79 -28.44 0.18
C CYS A 180 -12.50 -27.88 1.57
N THR A 181 -12.94 -26.65 1.84
CA THR A 181 -12.83 -26.04 3.18
C THR A 181 -13.62 -26.81 4.22
N LYS A 182 -14.87 -27.22 3.92
CA LYS A 182 -15.67 -28.08 4.80
C LYS A 182 -14.96 -29.40 5.08
N ARG A 183 -14.40 -30.04 4.05
CA ARG A 183 -13.68 -31.32 4.18
C ARG A 183 -12.46 -31.19 5.09
N ARG A 184 -11.66 -30.12 4.94
CA ARG A 184 -10.50 -29.85 5.80
C ARG A 184 -10.93 -29.61 7.25
N ARG A 185 -11.97 -28.83 7.48
CA ARG A 185 -12.51 -28.60 8.84
C ARG A 185 -13.01 -29.85 9.53
N LEU A 186 -13.54 -30.80 8.78
CA LEU A 186 -13.95 -32.11 9.31
C LEU A 186 -12.76 -33.03 9.61
N ALA A 187 -11.69 -32.92 8.86
CA ALA A 187 -10.47 -33.71 9.09
C ALA A 187 -9.66 -33.20 10.30
N GLU A 188 -9.77 -31.92 10.62
CA GLU A 188 -9.09 -31.28 11.75
C GLU A 188 -10.10 -30.58 12.69
N PRO A 189 -10.86 -31.34 13.50
CA PRO A 189 -11.96 -30.81 14.31
C PRO A 189 -11.48 -29.86 15.42
N ASP A 190 -10.25 -30.00 15.91
CA ASP A 190 -9.70 -29.22 17.03
C ASP A 190 -9.10 -27.88 16.60
N GLY A 191 -9.28 -27.48 15.33
CA GLY A 191 -8.99 -26.12 14.87
C GLY A 191 -7.52 -25.74 14.89
N GLY A 192 -6.66 -26.59 14.33
CA GLY A 192 -5.24 -26.27 14.15
C GLY A 192 -4.98 -24.93 13.46
N GLU A 193 -3.74 -24.49 13.38
CA GLU A 193 -3.28 -23.21 12.78
C GLU A 193 -3.96 -22.84 11.46
N PHE A 194 -4.51 -23.82 10.75
CA PHE A 194 -5.19 -23.65 9.48
C PHE A 194 -6.52 -22.89 9.55
N ARG A 195 -7.25 -22.94 10.70
CA ARG A 195 -8.57 -22.29 10.86
C ARG A 195 -8.45 -20.75 10.95
N ASP A 196 -7.43 -20.28 11.62
CA ASP A 196 -7.26 -18.84 11.90
C ASP A 196 -6.75 -18.06 10.69
N MET A 197 -6.36 -18.75 9.62
CA MET A 197 -5.76 -18.16 8.44
C MET A 197 -6.64 -18.17 7.17
N LEU A 198 -7.88 -18.61 7.28
CA LEU A 198 -8.84 -18.63 6.18
C LEU A 198 -9.83 -17.48 6.30
N LEU A 199 -9.82 -16.59 5.32
CA LEU A 199 -10.84 -15.55 5.19
C LEU A 199 -11.93 -15.98 4.23
N PRO A 200 -13.21 -15.86 4.61
CA PRO A 200 -14.31 -16.02 3.66
C PRO A 200 -14.22 -14.91 2.61
N VAL A 201 -14.51 -15.26 1.37
CA VAL A 201 -14.49 -14.34 0.22
C VAL A 201 -15.78 -14.54 -0.56
N ALA A 202 -16.69 -13.57 -0.48
CA ALA A 202 -17.91 -13.55 -1.25
C ALA A 202 -17.62 -13.35 -2.75
N ALA A 203 -18.50 -13.83 -3.62
CA ALA A 203 -18.31 -13.73 -5.07
C ALA A 203 -17.98 -12.30 -5.55
N PRO A 204 -18.68 -11.22 -5.13
CA PRO A 204 -18.32 -9.85 -5.54
C PRO A 204 -16.93 -9.42 -5.06
N VAL A 205 -16.53 -9.85 -3.87
CA VAL A 205 -15.18 -9.57 -3.32
C VAL A 205 -14.10 -10.30 -4.12
N LEU A 206 -14.35 -11.55 -4.54
CA LEU A 206 -13.44 -12.30 -5.40
C LEU A 206 -13.28 -11.61 -6.76
N PHE A 207 -14.37 -11.09 -7.35
CA PHE A 207 -14.27 -10.32 -8.60
C PHE A 207 -13.47 -9.03 -8.42
N ALA A 208 -13.68 -8.29 -7.33
CA ALA A 208 -12.91 -7.09 -7.01
C ALA A 208 -11.41 -7.41 -6.80
N LEU A 209 -11.10 -8.51 -6.09
CA LEU A 209 -9.74 -8.99 -5.89
C LEU A 209 -9.05 -9.31 -7.23
N LYS A 210 -9.71 -10.10 -8.10
CA LYS A 210 -9.22 -10.40 -9.44
C LYS A 210 -9.00 -9.12 -10.26
N TYR A 211 -9.98 -8.20 -10.22
CA TYR A 211 -9.88 -6.93 -10.92
C TYR A 211 -8.65 -6.12 -10.48
N VAL A 212 -8.46 -5.94 -9.19
CA VAL A 212 -7.33 -5.16 -8.62
C VAL A 212 -5.99 -5.79 -9.00
N CYS A 213 -5.87 -7.13 -8.90
CA CYS A 213 -4.62 -7.82 -9.19
C CYS A 213 -4.25 -7.83 -10.69
N TYR A 214 -5.24 -7.94 -11.59
CA TYR A 214 -4.98 -8.13 -13.03
C TYR A 214 -5.22 -6.89 -13.89
N SER A 215 -5.85 -5.83 -13.37
CA SER A 215 -6.11 -4.63 -14.16
C SER A 215 -4.84 -3.88 -14.55
N GLU A 216 -4.93 -3.08 -15.61
CA GLU A 216 -3.89 -2.12 -15.97
C GLU A 216 -3.62 -1.15 -14.81
N PRO A 217 -2.37 -0.69 -14.61
CA PRO A 217 -2.00 0.19 -13.48
C PRO A 217 -2.90 1.43 -13.31
N LYS A 218 -3.36 2.01 -14.42
CA LYS A 218 -4.24 3.19 -14.42
C LYS A 218 -5.68 2.89 -14.00
N LYS A 219 -6.09 1.62 -14.02
CA LYS A 219 -7.46 1.19 -13.75
C LYS A 219 -7.65 0.53 -12.38
N VAL A 220 -6.57 0.31 -11.62
CA VAL A 220 -6.60 -0.41 -10.33
C VAL A 220 -7.71 0.09 -9.40
N PHE A 221 -7.95 1.39 -9.38
CA PHE A 221 -8.97 2.00 -8.52
C PHE A 221 -10.33 2.25 -9.24
N ALA A 222 -10.49 1.85 -10.50
CA ALA A 222 -11.68 2.16 -11.31
C ALA A 222 -12.75 1.06 -11.22
N PHE A 223 -13.10 0.63 -10.01
CA PHE A 223 -14.17 -0.34 -9.75
C PHE A 223 -15.12 0.16 -8.67
N THR A 224 -16.28 -0.43 -8.59
CA THR A 224 -17.25 -0.20 -7.52
C THR A 224 -17.58 -1.53 -6.86
N LEU A 225 -17.96 -1.48 -5.60
CA LEU A 225 -18.39 -2.63 -4.83
C LEU A 225 -19.60 -2.18 -3.98
N ASP A 226 -20.60 -3.04 -3.86
CA ASP A 226 -21.77 -2.74 -3.04
C ASP A 226 -21.36 -2.63 -1.57
N GLU A 227 -22.01 -1.72 -0.84
CA GLU A 227 -21.63 -1.36 0.54
C GLU A 227 -21.50 -2.57 1.47
N GLU A 228 -22.38 -3.56 1.32
CA GLU A 228 -22.35 -4.78 2.12
C GLU A 228 -21.06 -5.60 2.00
N TYR A 229 -20.29 -5.44 0.89
CA TYR A 229 -19.04 -6.15 0.64
C TYR A 229 -17.79 -5.30 0.89
N VAL A 230 -17.94 -3.98 1.03
CA VAL A 230 -16.78 -3.06 1.22
C VAL A 230 -15.98 -3.44 2.46
N GLY A 231 -16.67 -3.73 3.58
CA GLY A 231 -16.00 -4.13 4.82
C GLY A 231 -15.20 -5.43 4.68
N GLN A 232 -15.77 -6.43 3.98
CA GLN A 232 -15.07 -7.70 3.73
C GLN A 232 -13.83 -7.49 2.85
N PHE A 233 -13.94 -6.66 1.80
CA PHE A 233 -12.83 -6.34 0.90
C PHE A 233 -11.72 -5.56 1.61
N ALA A 234 -12.09 -4.59 2.47
CA ALA A 234 -11.13 -3.82 3.27
C ALA A 234 -10.35 -4.70 4.24
N ARG A 235 -11.04 -5.59 4.96
CA ARG A 235 -10.41 -6.55 5.86
C ARG A 235 -9.49 -7.53 5.14
N LEU A 236 -9.91 -8.00 3.95
CA LEU A 236 -9.10 -8.91 3.14
C LEU A 236 -7.79 -8.27 2.72
N GLY A 237 -7.80 -7.03 2.23
CA GLY A 237 -6.58 -6.30 1.83
C GLY A 237 -5.60 -6.16 2.97
N GLU A 238 -6.09 -5.65 4.12
CA GLU A 238 -5.29 -5.43 5.33
C GLU A 238 -4.65 -6.72 5.84
N MET A 239 -5.47 -7.71 6.16
CA MET A 239 -4.96 -8.96 6.73
C MET A 239 -4.04 -9.72 5.76
N TYR A 240 -4.32 -9.63 4.45
CA TYR A 240 -3.48 -10.27 3.46
C TYR A 240 -2.11 -9.61 3.38
N LEU A 241 -2.06 -8.27 3.25
CA LEU A 241 -0.80 -7.55 3.15
C LEU A 241 0.06 -7.75 4.40
N GLU A 242 -0.52 -7.54 5.60
CA GLU A 242 0.21 -7.72 6.87
C GLU A 242 0.76 -9.15 7.01
N ARG A 243 -0.04 -10.15 6.62
CA ARG A 243 0.41 -11.54 6.67
C ARG A 243 1.55 -11.84 5.70
N GLN A 244 1.49 -11.30 4.47
CA GLN A 244 2.54 -11.53 3.48
C GLN A 244 3.85 -10.82 3.84
N LEU A 245 3.76 -9.63 4.46
CA LEU A 245 4.91 -8.85 4.88
C LEU A 245 5.46 -9.27 6.25
N ASP A 246 4.71 -10.08 7.01
CA ASP A 246 4.96 -10.39 8.42
C ASP A 246 5.21 -9.11 9.25
N TYR A 247 4.42 -8.08 8.97
CA TYR A 247 4.60 -6.75 9.58
C TYR A 247 3.26 -6.04 9.79
N HIS A 248 3.07 -5.52 11.00
CA HIS A 248 1.94 -4.66 11.36
C HIS A 248 2.33 -3.19 11.28
N PHE A 249 1.50 -2.39 10.62
CA PHE A 249 1.74 -0.95 10.45
C PHE A 249 1.03 -0.16 11.56
N PRO A 250 1.75 0.45 12.53
CA PRO A 250 1.12 1.16 13.66
C PRO A 250 0.21 2.32 13.26
N THR A 251 0.36 2.85 12.05
CA THR A 251 -0.54 3.88 11.52
C THR A 251 -1.97 3.39 11.31
N LEU A 252 -2.18 2.08 11.17
CA LEU A 252 -3.53 1.50 11.08
C LEU A 252 -4.28 1.57 12.41
N ASP A 253 -3.59 1.48 13.54
CA ASP A 253 -4.21 1.55 14.88
C ASP A 253 -4.85 2.92 15.15
N MET A 254 -4.41 3.94 14.43
CA MET A 254 -4.91 5.31 14.54
C MET A 254 -5.99 5.65 13.50
N LEU A 255 -6.20 4.77 12.53
CA LEU A 255 -7.12 4.99 11.42
C LEU A 255 -8.51 4.47 11.78
N ASP A 256 -9.42 5.38 12.10
CA ASP A 256 -10.82 5.05 12.42
C ASP A 256 -11.66 4.94 11.13
N LEU A 257 -11.31 4.00 10.28
CA LEU A 257 -12.19 3.62 9.17
C LEU A 257 -13.27 2.71 9.75
N PRO A 258 -14.57 2.94 9.44
CA PRO A 258 -15.67 2.15 10.00
C PRO A 258 -15.38 0.66 9.81
N ALA A 259 -15.28 -0.06 10.94
CA ALA A 259 -15.01 -1.49 10.92
C ALA A 259 -16.16 -2.21 10.21
N PRO A 260 -15.88 -3.29 9.48
CA PRO A 260 -16.93 -4.16 8.95
C PRO A 260 -17.80 -4.62 10.12
N ASP A 261 -19.13 -4.59 9.91
CA ASP A 261 -20.11 -5.06 10.92
C ASP A 261 -19.71 -6.44 11.45
N LYS A 262 -19.40 -6.50 12.74
CA LYS A 262 -19.02 -7.74 13.44
C LYS A 262 -20.16 -8.74 13.61
N GLU A 263 -21.35 -8.46 13.08
CA GLU A 263 -22.59 -9.17 13.47
C GLU A 263 -23.10 -10.26 12.52
N LYS A 264 -22.43 -10.56 11.42
CA LYS A 264 -22.95 -11.60 10.49
C LYS A 264 -22.16 -12.90 10.41
N ASP A 265 -21.05 -13.04 11.11
CA ASP A 265 -20.24 -14.28 11.09
C ASP A 265 -20.60 -15.29 12.21
N ALA A 266 -21.69 -15.06 12.95
CA ALA A 266 -22.15 -15.94 14.03
C ALA A 266 -23.56 -16.50 13.75
N LYS A 267 -23.70 -17.32 12.70
CA LYS A 267 -24.81 -18.30 12.61
C LYS A 267 -24.47 -19.46 11.68
#